data_cbeddf89a5a6cc07c80acdc60b5c20ef
#
_entry.id   cbeddf89a5a6cc07c80acdc60b5c20ef
#
_cell.length_a   1.000
_cell.length_b   1.000
_cell.length_c   1.000
_cell.angle_alpha   90.00
_cell.angle_beta   90.00
_cell.angle_gamma   90.00
#
_symmetry.space_group_name_H-M   'P 1'
#
loop_
_entity.id
_entity.type
_entity.pdbx_description
1 polymer ?
#
loop_
_entity_poly.entity_id
_entity_poly.type
_entity_poly.pdbx_seq_one_letter_code
_entity_poly.pdbx_strand_id
1 'polypeptide(L)'
;MTKFWXVYIIRVVSLYFLXSVIXAAILYPGGNIFDPNQIGYSFTKNYLSDLGGFMSRSGEINFLSSFIFNTSMFLYLLSGVGFLFVPELFKKEKNIYYLAWIGSFFFFIACFCFAGVGLTPHDLYQTLHGHFAKNAFRLLIPASIFYVIVLFKSNVNNKYTHWSL
;
A
#
# COMPACT_ATOMS: atom_id res chain seq x y z
N MET A 1 9.69 -22.10 -1.80
CA MET A 1 8.40 -21.36 -1.95
C MET A 1 8.30 -20.17 -1.02
N THR A 2 8.57 -20.31 0.27
CA THR A 2 8.49 -19.23 1.27
C THR A 2 9.38 -18.03 0.93
N LYS A 3 10.66 -18.27 0.52
CA LYS A 3 11.60 -17.19 0.16
C LYS A 3 11.08 -16.38 -1.04
N PHE A 4 10.39 -17.01 -1.97
CA PHE A 4 9.80 -16.32 -3.13
C PHE A 4 8.77 -15.27 -2.65
N TRP A 5 7.89 -15.68 -1.80
CA TRP A 5 6.85 -14.79 -1.28
C TRP A 5 7.37 -13.75 -0.28
N UNK A 6 8.10 -14.05 0.61
CA UNK A 6 8.50 -13.34 1.54
C UNK A 6 9.40 -12.41 1.21
N VAL A 7 10.24 -12.67 0.21
CA VAL A 7 11.31 -11.73 -0.14
C VAL A 7 11.05 -11.10 -1.51
N TYR A 8 10.97 -11.92 -2.56
CA TYR A 8 10.97 -11.37 -3.93
C TYR A 8 9.66 -10.65 -4.25
N ILE A 9 8.51 -11.23 -3.93
CA ILE A 9 7.21 -10.61 -4.26
C ILE A 9 7.06 -9.28 -3.50
N ILE A 10 7.33 -9.26 -2.20
CA ILE A 10 7.20 -8.04 -1.40
C ILE A 10 8.09 -6.93 -1.97
N ARG A 11 9.34 -7.22 -2.29
CA ARG A 11 10.29 -6.24 -2.85
C ARG A 11 9.85 -5.74 -4.22
N VAL A 12 9.51 -6.68 -5.12
CA VAL A 12 9.13 -6.35 -6.51
C VAL A 12 7.86 -5.49 -6.52
N VAL A 13 6.84 -5.88 -5.74
CA VAL A 13 5.57 -5.14 -5.70
C VAL A 13 5.78 -3.74 -5.10
N SER A 14 6.60 -3.62 -4.04
CA SER A 14 6.88 -2.32 -3.42
C SER A 14 7.63 -1.40 -4.39
N LEU A 15 8.65 -1.93 -5.08
CA LEU A 15 9.40 -1.14 -6.08
C LEU A 15 8.49 -0.77 -7.27
N TYR A 16 7.67 -1.70 -7.72
CA TYR A 16 6.69 -1.45 -8.79
C TYR A 16 5.73 -0.33 -8.39
N PHE A 17 5.23 -0.35 -7.15
CA PHE A 17 4.33 0.71 -6.66
C PHE A 17 5.03 2.08 -6.69
N LEU A 18 6.25 2.17 -6.20
CA LEU A 18 7.01 3.42 -6.24
C LEU A 18 7.23 3.92 -7.66
N UNK A 19 7.36 3.08 -8.53
CA UNK A 19 7.58 3.34 -9.66
C UNK A 19 6.53 3.77 -10.31
N SER A 20 5.40 3.19 -10.08
CA SER A 20 4.09 3.54 -10.65
C SER A 20 3.61 4.91 -10.19
N VAL A 21 3.78 5.25 -8.94
CA VAL A 21 3.42 6.58 -8.41
C VAL A 21 4.16 7.69 -9.18
N ILE A 22 5.43 7.52 -9.39
CA ILE A 22 6.24 8.48 -10.17
C ILE A 22 5.74 8.56 -11.62
N UNK A 23 5.38 7.45 -12.17
CA UNK A 23 4.99 7.40 -13.31
C UNK A 23 3.80 7.98 -13.50
N ALA A 24 2.84 7.76 -12.72
CA ALA A 24 1.50 8.35 -12.75
C ALA A 24 1.54 9.88 -12.53
N ALA A 25 2.36 10.34 -11.60
CA ALA A 25 2.49 11.78 -11.33
C ALA A 25 3.00 12.57 -12.56
N ILE A 26 3.91 11.99 -13.31
CA ILE A 26 4.43 12.62 -14.56
C ILE A 26 3.33 12.71 -15.63
N LEU A 27 2.46 11.71 -15.68
CA LEU A 27 1.41 11.60 -16.70
C LEU A 27 0.09 12.28 -16.27
N TYR A 28 0.02 12.78 -15.04
CA TYR A 28 -1.21 13.40 -14.52
C TYR A 28 -1.45 14.72 -15.26
N PRO A 29 -2.65 14.92 -15.84
CA PRO A 29 -2.90 16.12 -16.64
C PRO A 29 -2.79 17.43 -15.87
N GLY A 30 -3.43 17.50 -14.68
CA GLY A 30 -3.34 18.70 -13.87
C GLY A 30 -4.51 18.92 -12.94
N GLY A 31 -4.46 20.08 -12.27
CA GLY A 31 -5.47 20.50 -11.30
C GLY A 31 -5.25 19.89 -9.91
N ASN A 32 -5.71 20.62 -8.91
CA ASN A 32 -5.80 20.15 -7.52
C ASN A 32 -7.05 20.78 -6.88
N ILE A 33 -7.31 20.50 -5.60
CA ILE A 33 -8.52 20.97 -4.92
C ILE A 33 -8.58 22.50 -4.73
N PHE A 34 -7.44 23.19 -4.87
CA PHE A 34 -7.34 24.64 -4.67
C PHE A 34 -7.24 25.40 -6.00
N ASP A 35 -6.72 24.75 -7.06
CA ASP A 35 -6.44 25.37 -8.35
C ASP A 35 -6.63 24.35 -9.48
N PRO A 36 -7.75 24.42 -10.20
CA PRO A 36 -7.99 23.51 -11.32
C PRO A 36 -7.09 23.77 -12.54
N ASN A 37 -6.42 24.94 -12.58
CA ASN A 37 -5.53 25.30 -13.70
C ASN A 37 -4.07 24.90 -13.46
N GLN A 38 -3.76 24.29 -12.28
CA GLN A 38 -2.40 23.82 -12.02
C GLN A 38 -1.98 22.80 -13.10
N ILE A 39 -0.78 22.98 -13.64
CA ILE A 39 -0.21 22.03 -14.62
C ILE A 39 0.42 20.84 -13.88
N GLY A 40 0.04 19.63 -14.27
CA GLY A 40 0.61 18.40 -13.73
C GLY A 40 0.25 18.15 -12.26
N TYR A 41 0.97 17.20 -11.64
CA TYR A 41 0.73 16.74 -10.27
C TYR A 41 1.65 17.46 -9.29
N SER A 42 1.08 17.88 -8.15
CA SER A 42 1.84 18.49 -7.05
C SER A 42 1.77 17.59 -5.81
N PHE A 43 2.91 17.10 -5.32
CA PHE A 43 2.96 16.25 -4.12
C PHE A 43 2.51 16.99 -2.85
N THR A 44 2.44 18.31 -2.88
CA THR A 44 2.02 19.12 -1.72
C THR A 44 0.57 19.58 -1.78
N LYS A 45 -0.08 19.51 -2.95
CA LYS A 45 -1.43 20.06 -3.16
C LYS A 45 -2.45 19.03 -3.64
N ASN A 46 -1.98 17.91 -4.20
CA ASN A 46 -2.86 16.83 -4.65
C ASN A 46 -2.90 15.70 -3.61
N TYR A 47 -4.02 15.02 -3.54
CA TYR A 47 -4.08 13.72 -2.87
C TYR A 47 -3.42 12.65 -3.75
N LEU A 48 -2.80 11.67 -3.13
CA LEU A 48 -2.22 10.54 -3.87
C LEU A 48 -3.29 9.84 -4.74
N SER A 49 -4.52 9.75 -4.24
CA SER A 49 -5.64 9.15 -4.96
C SER A 49 -6.10 9.96 -6.18
N ASP A 50 -5.69 11.24 -6.33
CA ASP A 50 -5.99 11.99 -7.54
C ASP A 50 -5.36 11.31 -8.77
N LEU A 51 -4.19 10.67 -8.59
CA LEU A 51 -3.54 9.89 -9.65
C LEU A 51 -4.46 8.78 -10.20
N GLY A 52 -5.32 8.21 -9.34
CA GLY A 52 -6.22 7.11 -9.70
C GLY A 52 -7.61 7.52 -10.15
N GLY A 53 -7.94 8.81 -10.18
CA GLY A 53 -9.24 9.29 -10.66
C GLY A 53 -9.39 9.08 -12.17
N PHE A 54 -10.61 8.83 -12.64
CA PHE A 54 -10.94 8.74 -14.07
C PHE A 54 -10.71 10.09 -14.75
N MET A 55 -11.13 11.18 -14.09
CA MET A 55 -10.84 12.56 -14.51
C MET A 55 -9.83 13.17 -13.57
N SER A 56 -8.94 14.00 -14.10
CA SER A 56 -8.05 14.82 -13.27
C SER A 56 -8.82 15.99 -12.64
N ARG A 57 -8.19 16.69 -11.72
CA ARG A 57 -8.81 17.87 -11.08
C ARG A 57 -8.96 19.06 -12.05
N SER A 58 -8.25 19.06 -13.19
CA SER A 58 -8.46 20.05 -14.27
C SER A 58 -9.67 19.72 -15.14
N GLY A 59 -10.29 18.55 -14.96
CA GLY A 59 -11.42 18.10 -15.79
C GLY A 59 -11.01 17.36 -17.07
N GLU A 60 -9.72 17.04 -17.21
CA GLU A 60 -9.22 16.28 -18.36
C GLU A 60 -9.26 14.77 -18.06
N ILE A 61 -9.37 13.96 -19.12
CA ILE A 61 -9.32 12.48 -18.99
C ILE A 61 -7.94 12.07 -18.46
N ASN A 62 -7.93 11.31 -17.38
CA ASN A 62 -6.71 10.91 -16.66
C ASN A 62 -6.38 9.42 -16.87
N PHE A 63 -6.55 8.92 -18.10
CA PHE A 63 -6.48 7.48 -18.39
C PHE A 63 -5.14 6.85 -18.00
N LEU A 64 -4.03 7.43 -18.49
CA LEU A 64 -2.71 6.78 -18.32
C LEU A 64 -2.25 6.79 -16.86
N SER A 65 -2.35 7.93 -16.19
CA SER A 65 -2.01 8.04 -14.77
C SER A 65 -2.88 7.09 -13.95
N SER A 66 -4.19 7.14 -14.18
CA SER A 66 -5.18 6.30 -13.48
C SER A 66 -4.91 4.81 -13.67
N PHE A 67 -4.66 4.38 -14.90
CA PHE A 67 -4.39 2.97 -15.20
C PHE A 67 -3.14 2.47 -14.46
N ILE A 68 -2.05 3.24 -14.53
CA ILE A 68 -0.77 2.86 -13.90
C ILE A 68 -0.93 2.81 -12.37
N PHE A 69 -1.50 3.87 -11.79
CA PHE A 69 -1.67 3.96 -10.34
C PHE A 69 -2.60 2.86 -9.82
N ASN A 70 -3.78 2.73 -10.43
CA ASN A 70 -4.79 1.77 -9.94
C ASN A 70 -4.33 0.32 -10.09
N THR A 71 -3.62 0.00 -11.19
CA THR A 71 -3.00 -1.33 -11.36
C THR A 71 -2.00 -1.60 -10.24
N SER A 72 -1.16 -0.62 -9.89
CA SER A 72 -0.17 -0.80 -8.83
C SER A 72 -0.82 -1.00 -7.46
N MET A 73 -1.89 -0.26 -7.17
CA MET A 73 -2.69 -0.43 -5.94
C MET A 73 -3.30 -1.83 -5.87
N PHE A 74 -3.85 -2.32 -6.99
CA PHE A 74 -4.42 -3.67 -7.06
C PHE A 74 -3.35 -4.74 -6.81
N LEU A 75 -2.19 -4.60 -7.46
CA LEU A 75 -1.09 -5.56 -7.30
C LEU A 75 -0.50 -5.57 -5.89
N TYR A 76 -0.73 -4.49 -5.10
CA TYR A 76 -0.26 -4.43 -3.72
C TYR A 76 -0.85 -5.56 -2.87
N LEU A 77 -1.98 -6.15 -3.28
CA LEU A 77 -2.56 -7.34 -2.64
C LEU A 77 -1.56 -8.50 -2.58
N LEU A 78 -0.66 -8.62 -3.59
CA LEU A 78 0.37 -9.66 -3.59
C LEU A 78 1.35 -9.50 -2.42
N SER A 79 1.61 -8.26 -1.98
CA SER A 79 2.42 -8.02 -0.77
C SER A 79 1.69 -8.55 0.48
N GLY A 80 0.37 -8.37 0.53
CA GLY A 80 -0.45 -8.95 1.61
C GLY A 80 -0.34 -10.47 1.65
N VAL A 81 -0.45 -11.12 0.48
CA VAL A 81 -0.26 -12.59 0.37
C VAL A 81 1.16 -12.96 0.83
N GLY A 82 2.17 -12.22 0.40
CA GLY A 82 3.57 -12.44 0.80
C GLY A 82 3.74 -12.39 2.31
N PHE A 83 3.06 -11.44 2.97
CA PHE A 83 3.14 -11.28 4.42
C PHE A 83 2.54 -12.45 5.20
N LEU A 84 1.61 -13.22 4.62
CA LEU A 84 1.08 -14.42 5.27
C LEU A 84 2.16 -15.53 5.43
N PHE A 85 3.27 -15.43 4.71
CA PHE A 85 4.39 -16.38 4.84
C PHE A 85 5.46 -15.89 5.83
N VAL A 86 5.40 -14.62 6.28
CA VAL A 86 6.38 -14.06 7.22
C VAL A 86 6.36 -14.78 8.58
N PRO A 87 5.19 -15.18 9.15
CA PRO A 87 5.19 -15.88 10.43
C PRO A 87 6.05 -17.14 10.46
N GLU A 88 6.23 -17.83 9.32
CA GLU A 88 7.06 -19.05 9.25
C GLU A 88 8.51 -18.79 9.69
N LEU A 89 8.99 -17.54 9.63
CA LEU A 89 10.33 -17.17 10.09
C LEU A 89 10.46 -17.30 11.62
N PHE A 90 9.34 -17.25 12.34
CA PHE A 90 9.27 -17.26 13.80
C PHE A 90 8.71 -18.58 14.36
N LYS A 91 8.62 -19.62 13.56
CA LYS A 91 7.97 -20.89 13.87
C LYS A 91 8.54 -21.59 15.13
N LYS A 92 9.83 -21.35 15.43
CA LYS A 92 10.51 -21.93 16.59
C LYS A 92 10.09 -21.27 17.91
N GLU A 93 9.49 -20.08 17.86
CA GLU A 93 9.10 -19.29 19.04
C GLU A 93 7.57 -19.15 19.06
N LYS A 94 6.89 -20.10 19.68
CA LYS A 94 5.42 -20.30 19.60
C LYS A 94 4.63 -18.99 19.80
N ASN A 95 4.95 -18.20 20.83
CA ASN A 95 4.21 -16.98 21.12
C ASN A 95 4.46 -15.92 20.06
N ILE A 96 5.71 -15.79 19.58
CA ILE A 96 6.10 -14.85 18.52
C ILE A 96 5.42 -15.23 17.19
N TYR A 97 5.36 -16.53 16.91
CA TYR A 97 4.68 -17.07 15.73
C TYR A 97 3.21 -16.63 15.67
N TYR A 98 2.49 -16.74 16.79
CA TYR A 98 1.07 -16.31 16.82
C TYR A 98 0.93 -14.79 16.69
N LEU A 99 1.80 -14.01 17.34
CA LEU A 99 1.79 -12.55 17.20
C LEU A 99 2.06 -12.15 15.74
N ALA A 100 3.01 -12.82 15.08
CA ALA A 100 3.32 -12.58 13.67
C ALA A 100 2.12 -12.91 12.78
N TRP A 101 1.37 -13.99 13.07
CA TRP A 101 0.15 -14.33 12.33
C TRP A 101 -0.92 -13.24 12.47
N ILE A 102 -1.11 -12.71 13.67
CA ILE A 102 -2.09 -11.62 13.90
C ILE A 102 -1.67 -10.39 13.08
N GLY A 103 -0.38 -9.99 13.15
CA GLY A 103 0.15 -8.87 12.38
C GLY A 103 -0.02 -9.06 10.88
N SER A 104 0.31 -10.26 10.37
CA SER A 104 0.17 -10.61 8.96
C SER A 104 -1.28 -10.57 8.49
N PHE A 105 -2.21 -11.03 9.32
CA PHE A 105 -3.64 -11.02 8.99
C PHE A 105 -4.15 -9.57 8.83
N PHE A 106 -3.80 -8.70 9.78
CA PHE A 106 -4.16 -7.27 9.66
C PHE A 106 -3.53 -6.64 8.41
N PHE A 107 -2.26 -6.94 8.14
CA PHE A 107 -1.57 -6.42 6.95
C PHE A 107 -2.23 -6.93 5.67
N PHE A 108 -2.60 -8.21 5.61
CA PHE A 108 -3.28 -8.80 4.43
C PHE A 108 -4.60 -8.07 4.16
N ILE A 109 -5.42 -7.82 5.21
CA ILE A 109 -6.70 -7.11 5.02
C ILE A 109 -6.44 -5.66 4.61
N ALA A 110 -5.39 -5.00 5.14
CA ALA A 110 -5.01 -3.65 4.72
C ALA A 110 -4.66 -3.64 3.21
N CYS A 111 -3.88 -4.61 2.75
CA CYS A 111 -3.53 -4.73 1.32
C CYS A 111 -4.77 -5.02 0.45
N PHE A 112 -5.72 -5.82 0.95
CA PHE A 112 -7.01 -6.03 0.27
C PHE A 112 -7.76 -4.69 0.13
N CYS A 113 -7.75 -3.87 1.18
CA CYS A 113 -8.37 -2.54 1.11
C CYS A 113 -7.61 -1.62 0.12
N PHE A 114 -6.28 -1.67 0.05
CA PHE A 114 -5.52 -0.92 -0.96
C PHE A 114 -5.88 -1.36 -2.38
N ALA A 115 -6.07 -2.67 -2.59
CA ALA A 115 -6.56 -3.17 -3.90
C ALA A 115 -7.96 -2.61 -4.19
N GLY A 116 -8.81 -2.53 -3.17
CA GLY A 116 -10.13 -1.89 -3.27
C GLY A 116 -10.05 -0.42 -3.68
N VAL A 117 -9.07 0.33 -3.15
CA VAL A 117 -8.80 1.72 -3.55
C VAL A 117 -8.54 1.79 -5.07
N GLY A 118 -7.69 0.89 -5.58
CA GLY A 118 -7.36 0.83 -7.02
C GLY A 118 -8.55 0.44 -7.90
N LEU A 119 -9.54 -0.27 -7.34
CA LEU A 119 -10.73 -0.68 -8.10
C LEU A 119 -11.87 0.33 -8.03
N THR A 120 -11.75 1.38 -7.20
CA THR A 120 -12.81 2.36 -6.96
C THR A 120 -12.28 3.79 -7.14
N PRO A 121 -12.06 4.26 -8.40
CA PRO A 121 -11.65 5.64 -8.62
C PRO A 121 -12.51 6.62 -7.81
N HIS A 122 -11.86 7.56 -7.12
CA HIS A 122 -12.53 8.42 -6.11
C HIS A 122 -13.61 9.33 -6.72
N ASP A 123 -13.42 9.72 -7.97
CA ASP A 123 -14.37 10.58 -8.69
C ASP A 123 -15.64 9.83 -9.14
N LEU A 124 -15.55 8.50 -9.33
CA LEU A 124 -16.70 7.65 -9.72
C LEU A 124 -17.36 6.98 -8.51
N TYR A 125 -16.59 6.60 -7.49
CA TYR A 125 -17.06 5.79 -6.36
C TYR A 125 -16.60 6.39 -5.02
N GLN A 126 -16.81 7.70 -4.81
CA GLN A 126 -16.25 8.46 -3.68
C GLN A 126 -16.47 7.79 -2.30
N THR A 127 -17.71 7.36 -2.02
CA THR A 127 -18.03 6.74 -0.72
C THR A 127 -17.27 5.43 -0.52
N LEU A 128 -17.31 4.56 -1.51
CA LEU A 128 -16.66 3.24 -1.43
C LEU A 128 -15.13 3.39 -1.37
N HIS A 129 -14.57 4.27 -2.20
CA HIS A 129 -13.15 4.62 -2.18
C HIS A 129 -12.73 5.07 -0.77
N GLY A 130 -13.51 5.98 -0.17
CA GLY A 130 -13.24 6.49 1.17
C GLY A 130 -13.26 5.41 2.23
N HIS A 131 -14.19 4.45 2.13
CA HIS A 131 -14.25 3.29 3.03
C HIS A 131 -12.99 2.43 2.91
N PHE A 132 -12.59 2.08 1.69
CA PHE A 132 -11.39 1.28 1.46
C PHE A 132 -10.13 2.02 1.96
N ALA A 133 -9.96 3.29 1.59
CA ALA A 133 -8.78 4.07 1.96
C ALA A 133 -8.65 4.20 3.49
N LYS A 134 -9.72 4.57 4.18
CA LYS A 134 -9.69 4.71 5.65
C LYS A 134 -9.34 3.38 6.33
N ASN A 135 -9.95 2.28 5.88
CA ASN A 135 -9.72 0.98 6.51
C ASN A 135 -8.32 0.42 6.18
N ALA A 136 -7.77 0.71 4.99
CA ALA A 136 -6.40 0.35 4.67
C ALA A 136 -5.44 0.91 5.73
N PHE A 137 -5.51 2.22 5.98
CA PHE A 137 -4.62 2.87 6.96
C PHE A 137 -4.92 2.43 8.40
N ARG A 138 -6.19 2.28 8.78
CA ARG A 138 -6.57 1.83 10.12
C ARG A 138 -6.02 0.44 10.44
N LEU A 139 -6.01 -0.45 9.46
CA LEU A 139 -5.54 -1.83 9.63
C LEU A 139 -4.01 -1.94 9.63
N LEU A 140 -3.31 -0.98 9.02
CA LEU A 140 -1.85 -0.92 9.12
C LEU A 140 -1.38 -0.61 10.55
N ILE A 141 -2.20 0.10 11.36
CA ILE A 141 -1.82 0.43 12.74
C ILE A 141 -1.62 -0.85 13.57
N PRO A 142 -2.64 -1.72 13.74
CA PRO A 142 -2.41 -2.96 14.49
C PRO A 142 -1.37 -3.87 13.82
N ALA A 143 -1.34 -3.94 12.48
CA ALA A 143 -0.30 -4.72 11.77
C ALA A 143 1.10 -4.29 12.22
N SER A 144 1.35 -2.97 12.23
CA SER A 144 2.64 -2.40 12.63
C SER A 144 2.95 -2.67 14.11
N ILE A 145 1.96 -2.47 14.99
CA ILE A 145 2.13 -2.73 16.43
C ILE A 145 2.56 -4.18 16.67
N PHE A 146 1.85 -5.14 16.06
CA PHE A 146 2.19 -6.55 16.24
C PHE A 146 3.59 -6.86 15.71
N TYR A 147 3.97 -6.31 14.54
CA TYR A 147 5.31 -6.55 13.99
C TYR A 147 6.43 -5.88 14.78
N VAL A 148 6.18 -4.70 15.35
CA VAL A 148 7.13 -4.07 16.29
C VAL A 148 7.37 -4.99 17.48
N ILE A 149 6.29 -5.54 18.08
CA ILE A 149 6.40 -6.48 19.21
C ILE A 149 7.17 -7.75 18.80
N VAL A 150 6.86 -8.30 17.62
CA VAL A 150 7.53 -9.49 17.07
C VAL A 150 9.03 -9.23 16.93
N LEU A 151 9.42 -8.11 16.35
CA LEU A 151 10.83 -7.77 16.12
C LEU A 151 11.58 -7.59 17.45
N PHE A 152 10.97 -6.92 18.44
CA PHE A 152 11.60 -6.70 19.74
C PHE A 152 11.75 -7.99 20.57
N LYS A 153 10.77 -8.90 20.46
CA LYS A 153 10.75 -10.11 21.31
C LYS A 153 11.40 -11.33 20.65
N SER A 154 11.61 -11.29 19.32
CA SER A 154 12.18 -12.44 18.61
C SER A 154 13.71 -12.46 18.73
N ASN A 155 14.28 -13.66 18.67
CA ASN A 155 15.72 -13.84 18.59
C ASN A 155 16.26 -13.64 17.17
N VAL A 156 15.42 -13.18 16.24
CA VAL A 156 15.82 -12.88 14.88
C VAL A 156 16.54 -11.54 14.85
N ASN A 157 17.81 -11.64 15.10
CA ASN A 157 18.87 -10.65 14.83
C ASN A 157 18.59 -9.21 15.30
N ASN A 158 19.00 -8.90 16.52
CA ASN A 158 18.96 -7.57 17.13
C ASN A 158 19.53 -6.45 16.25
N LYS A 159 20.44 -6.79 15.32
CA LYS A 159 21.10 -5.81 14.44
C LYS A 159 20.11 -5.07 13.53
N TYR A 160 19.05 -5.76 13.06
CA TYR A 160 18.06 -5.15 12.17
C TYR A 160 16.93 -4.43 12.91
N THR A 161 16.71 -4.76 14.17
CA THR A 161 15.65 -4.14 14.98
C THR A 161 15.91 -2.64 15.20
N HIS A 162 17.17 -2.26 15.38
CA HIS A 162 17.57 -0.86 15.60
C HIS A 162 17.37 0.03 14.35
N TRP A 163 17.34 -0.56 13.16
CA TRP A 163 17.17 0.20 11.90
C TRP A 163 15.70 0.33 11.48
N SER A 164 14.78 -0.36 12.17
CA SER A 164 13.35 -0.37 11.82
C SER A 164 12.51 0.57 12.70
N LEU A 165 13.15 1.28 13.62
CA LEU A 165 12.58 2.31 14.48
C LEU A 165 12.97 3.70 14.04
#